data_c07b56c57ac7cc06459b131df5a106b6
#
_entry.id   c07b56c57ac7cc06459b131df5a106b6
#
_cell.length_a   1.000
_cell.length_b   1.000
_cell.length_c   1.000
_cell.angle_alpha   90.00
_cell.angle_beta   90.00
_cell.angle_gamma   90.00
#
_symmetry.space_group_name_H-M   'P 1'
#
loop_
_entity.id
_entity.type
_entity.pdbx_description
1 polymer ?
#
loop_
_entity_poly.entity_id
_entity_poly.type
_entity_poly.pdbx_seq_one_letter_code
_entity_poly.pdbx_strand_id
1 'polypeptide(L)'
;MTLDAFKQINTFVFDIDGVMTDGSVHVLETGEHYRTFHIRDGYAIERAVQAGYRLCVITGGKHEGVRKRLQNLKIHDVFMGSGGRSKIQIYQDWLTTSGIPEENILYMGDDLPDYEVMIRPAVLSTCPADACDEILAIAKYISSQKGGKGAVRDVIEQVMRAKGEWMKFEQ
;
A
#
# COMPACT_ATOMS: atom_id res chain seq x y z
N MET A 1 5.83 -6.63 -17.63
CA MET A 1 4.50 -6.13 -17.33
C MET A 1 4.15 -5.00 -18.29
N THR A 2 2.97 -4.98 -18.88
CA THR A 2 2.58 -3.97 -19.86
C THR A 2 2.07 -2.71 -19.19
N LEU A 3 2.29 -1.55 -19.79
CA LEU A 3 1.78 -0.23 -19.34
C LEU A 3 0.25 -0.25 -19.12
N ASP A 4 -0.45 -1.14 -19.83
CA ASP A 4 -1.91 -1.26 -19.78
C ASP A 4 -2.43 -1.80 -18.44
N ALA A 5 -1.65 -2.62 -17.73
CA ALA A 5 -2.05 -3.09 -16.40
C ALA A 5 -2.18 -1.93 -15.39
N PHE A 6 -1.34 -0.91 -15.47
CA PHE A 6 -1.43 0.27 -14.63
C PHE A 6 -2.62 1.18 -14.97
N LYS A 7 -3.03 1.21 -16.24
CA LYS A 7 -4.15 2.07 -16.68
C LYS A 7 -5.51 1.67 -16.07
N GLN A 8 -5.68 0.40 -15.69
CA GLN A 8 -6.93 -0.09 -15.09
C GLN A 8 -7.05 0.26 -13.61
N ILE A 9 -5.93 0.54 -12.94
CA ILE A 9 -5.89 0.77 -11.49
C ILE A 9 -6.55 2.09 -11.12
N ASN A 10 -7.48 2.04 -10.18
CA ASN A 10 -8.09 3.20 -9.54
C ASN A 10 -8.05 3.13 -8.00
N THR A 11 -7.52 2.03 -7.45
CA THR A 11 -7.49 1.75 -6.02
C THR A 11 -6.14 1.19 -5.62
N PHE A 12 -5.57 1.75 -4.57
CA PHE A 12 -4.34 1.27 -3.96
C PHE A 12 -4.62 0.66 -2.59
N VAL A 13 -4.04 -0.49 -2.34
CA VAL A 13 -4.05 -1.16 -1.02
C VAL A 13 -2.61 -1.36 -0.58
N PHE A 14 -2.26 -0.82 0.58
CA PHE A 14 -0.90 -0.88 1.12
C PHE A 14 -0.86 -1.57 2.48
N ASP A 15 0.21 -2.35 2.71
CA ASP A 15 0.67 -2.63 4.07
C ASP A 15 1.45 -1.42 4.63
N ILE A 16 1.82 -1.50 5.90
CA ILE A 16 2.58 -0.46 6.60
C ILE A 16 4.04 -0.89 6.81
N ASP A 17 4.25 -1.93 7.63
CA ASP A 17 5.59 -2.32 8.05
C ASP A 17 6.31 -3.03 6.90
N GLY A 18 7.43 -2.48 6.42
CA GLY A 18 8.15 -2.95 5.24
C GLY A 18 7.67 -2.36 3.90
N VAL A 19 6.53 -1.68 3.84
CA VAL A 19 5.98 -1.00 2.65
C VAL A 19 6.03 0.52 2.80
N MET A 20 5.19 1.09 3.68
CA MET A 20 5.20 2.53 3.97
C MET A 20 6.34 2.93 4.93
N THR A 21 6.89 1.97 5.65
CA THR A 21 8.07 2.07 6.50
C THR A 21 9.14 1.10 6.01
N ASP A 22 10.33 1.16 6.59
CA ASP A 22 11.44 0.22 6.26
C ASP A 22 11.39 -1.09 7.08
N GLY A 23 10.26 -1.40 7.71
CA GLY A 23 10.08 -2.59 8.54
C GLY A 23 10.72 -2.49 9.93
N SER A 24 11.53 -1.45 10.20
CA SER A 24 12.17 -1.26 11.50
C SER A 24 11.17 -0.73 12.53
N VAL A 25 11.27 -1.27 13.74
CA VAL A 25 10.52 -0.79 14.92
C VAL A 25 11.53 -0.31 15.95
N HIS A 26 11.44 0.97 16.32
CA HIS A 26 12.19 1.51 17.44
C HIS A 26 11.39 1.31 18.72
N VAL A 27 11.99 0.64 19.71
CA VAL A 27 11.37 0.35 21.00
C VAL A 27 12.06 1.20 22.06
N LEU A 28 11.29 2.02 22.77
CA LEU A 28 11.77 2.81 23.90
C LEU A 28 11.71 1.98 25.17
N GLU A 29 12.51 2.35 26.18
CA GLU A 29 12.46 1.69 27.50
C GLU A 29 11.10 1.81 28.20
N THR A 30 10.30 2.82 27.81
CA THR A 30 8.90 3.00 28.23
C THR A 30 7.94 1.95 27.67
N GLY A 31 8.40 1.16 26.69
CA GLY A 31 7.57 0.22 25.93
C GLY A 31 6.85 0.85 24.74
N GLU A 32 7.01 2.14 24.52
CA GLU A 32 6.49 2.80 23.33
C GLU A 32 7.28 2.40 22.08
N HIS A 33 6.55 2.29 20.96
CA HIS A 33 7.13 1.95 19.68
C HIS A 33 6.90 3.09 18.68
N TYR A 34 7.91 3.43 17.88
CA TYR A 34 7.72 4.36 16.77
C TYR A 34 8.32 3.82 15.47
N ARG A 35 7.87 4.40 14.36
CA ARG A 35 8.24 4.07 13.00
C ARG A 35 8.55 5.32 12.21
N THR A 36 9.38 5.18 11.20
CA THR A 36 9.72 6.27 10.29
C THR A 36 8.97 6.14 8.98
N PHE A 37 8.24 7.18 8.60
CA PHE A 37 7.55 7.30 7.31
C PHE A 37 8.33 8.20 6.36
N HIS A 38 8.26 7.88 5.07
CA HIS A 38 8.92 8.67 4.05
C HIS A 38 8.02 9.82 3.55
N ILE A 39 8.54 11.05 3.55
CA ILE A 39 7.77 12.24 3.18
C ILE A 39 7.28 12.19 1.74
N ARG A 40 8.12 11.71 0.80
CA ARG A 40 7.76 11.64 -0.61
C ARG A 40 6.66 10.61 -0.90
N ASP A 41 6.60 9.53 -0.13
CA ASP A 41 5.49 8.56 -0.19
C ASP A 41 4.20 9.21 0.28
N GLY A 42 4.23 9.96 1.38
CA GLY A 42 3.09 10.74 1.85
C GLY A 42 2.56 11.72 0.80
N TYR A 43 3.46 12.46 0.13
CA TYR A 43 3.06 13.37 -0.94
C TYR A 43 2.39 12.64 -2.13
N ALA A 44 2.93 11.48 -2.52
CA ALA A 44 2.32 10.68 -3.59
C ALA A 44 0.91 10.20 -3.22
N ILE A 45 0.72 9.76 -1.97
CA ILE A 45 -0.60 9.40 -1.43
C ILE A 45 -1.57 10.58 -1.50
N GLU A 46 -1.16 11.76 -1.04
CA GLU A 46 -1.99 12.99 -1.12
C GLU A 46 -2.38 13.32 -2.55
N ARG A 47 -1.44 13.20 -3.49
CA ARG A 47 -1.70 13.40 -4.94
C ARG A 47 -2.70 12.39 -5.49
N ALA A 48 -2.58 11.12 -5.11
CA ALA A 48 -3.52 10.09 -5.55
C ALA A 48 -4.93 10.35 -4.98
N VAL A 49 -5.05 10.71 -3.70
CA VAL A 49 -6.33 11.08 -3.07
C VAL A 49 -6.97 12.28 -3.80
N GLN A 50 -6.20 13.34 -4.07
CA GLN A 50 -6.69 14.52 -4.79
C GLN A 50 -7.15 14.21 -6.22
N ALA A 51 -6.50 13.25 -6.88
CA ALA A 51 -6.87 12.79 -8.21
C ALA A 51 -8.05 11.79 -8.22
N GLY A 52 -8.65 11.50 -7.07
CA GLY A 52 -9.83 10.64 -6.95
C GLY A 52 -9.55 9.14 -6.85
N TYR A 53 -8.30 8.74 -6.63
CA TYR A 53 -7.98 7.33 -6.35
C TYR A 53 -8.44 6.94 -4.95
N ARG A 54 -8.96 5.73 -4.80
CA ARG A 54 -9.26 5.18 -3.48
C ARG A 54 -8.00 4.57 -2.88
N LEU A 55 -7.79 4.81 -1.59
CA LEU A 55 -6.68 4.25 -0.84
C LEU A 55 -7.20 3.46 0.35
N CYS A 56 -6.62 2.27 0.53
CA CYS A 56 -6.88 1.37 1.65
C CYS A 56 -5.55 0.98 2.29
N VAL A 57 -5.56 0.80 3.61
CA VAL A 57 -4.44 0.26 4.36
C VAL A 57 -4.92 -0.93 5.19
N ILE A 58 -4.19 -2.04 5.09
CA ILE A 58 -4.42 -3.25 5.88
C ILE A 58 -3.13 -3.61 6.61
N THR A 59 -3.09 -3.46 7.94
CA THR A 59 -1.90 -3.74 8.76
C THR A 59 -2.22 -4.50 10.03
N GLY A 60 -1.31 -5.35 10.46
CA GLY A 60 -1.39 -6.03 11.77
C GLY A 60 -1.12 -5.10 12.96
N GLY A 61 -0.47 -3.96 12.74
CA GLY A 61 -0.12 -2.99 13.76
C GLY A 61 -1.34 -2.26 14.34
N LYS A 62 -1.23 -1.80 15.61
CA LYS A 62 -2.31 -1.11 16.35
C LYS A 62 -1.91 0.26 16.87
N HIS A 63 -0.79 0.80 16.41
CA HIS A 63 -0.17 2.00 17.00
C HIS A 63 -0.92 3.27 16.61
N GLU A 64 -1.27 4.08 17.62
CA GLU A 64 -2.06 5.31 17.43
C GLU A 64 -1.33 6.38 16.60
N GLY A 65 -0.01 6.48 16.70
CA GLY A 65 0.78 7.38 15.86
C GLY A 65 0.66 7.06 14.37
N VAL A 66 0.63 5.77 14.01
CA VAL A 66 0.37 5.31 12.64
C VAL A 66 -1.04 5.72 12.22
N ARG A 67 -2.05 5.46 13.04
CA ARG A 67 -3.45 5.87 12.76
C ARG A 67 -3.57 7.35 12.44
N LYS A 68 -2.98 8.21 13.28
CA LYS A 68 -2.98 9.66 13.07
C LYS A 68 -2.29 10.04 11.77
N ARG A 69 -1.16 9.38 11.43
CA ARG A 69 -0.48 9.62 10.15
C ARG A 69 -1.38 9.29 8.95
N LEU A 70 -2.07 8.15 8.96
CA LEU A 70 -2.97 7.73 7.89
C LEU A 70 -4.18 8.66 7.75
N GLN A 71 -4.75 9.13 8.86
CA GLN A 71 -5.84 10.12 8.88
C GLN A 71 -5.39 11.44 8.25
N ASN A 72 -4.20 11.93 8.59
CA ASN A 72 -3.64 13.16 8.01
C ASN A 72 -3.43 13.05 6.50
N LEU A 73 -3.11 11.85 6.00
CA LEU A 73 -3.01 11.55 4.57
C LEU A 73 -4.37 11.33 3.89
N LYS A 74 -5.48 11.42 4.65
CA LYS A 74 -6.85 11.24 4.16
C LYS A 74 -7.09 9.88 3.48
N ILE A 75 -6.44 8.83 3.97
CA ILE A 75 -6.65 7.47 3.48
C ILE A 75 -8.08 7.04 3.80
N HIS A 76 -8.81 6.52 2.80
CA HIS A 76 -10.25 6.27 2.87
C HIS A 76 -10.60 5.11 3.82
N ASP A 77 -9.88 4.00 3.69
CA ASP A 77 -10.15 2.76 4.43
C ASP A 77 -8.90 2.35 5.21
N VAL A 78 -9.03 2.19 6.53
CA VAL A 78 -7.89 1.87 7.40
C VAL A 78 -8.26 0.73 8.33
N PHE A 79 -7.65 -0.43 8.10
CA PHE A 79 -7.79 -1.63 8.92
C PHE A 79 -6.50 -1.87 9.70
N MET A 80 -6.55 -1.62 11.00
CA MET A 80 -5.42 -1.74 11.91
C MET A 80 -5.69 -2.79 12.97
N GLY A 81 -4.74 -3.70 13.14
CA GLY A 81 -4.86 -4.82 14.05
C GLY A 81 -5.86 -5.86 13.56
N SER A 82 -5.39 -7.08 13.40
CA SER A 82 -6.18 -8.13 12.77
C SER A 82 -7.38 -8.60 13.61
N GLY A 83 -7.39 -8.36 14.92
CA GLY A 83 -8.38 -8.97 15.81
C GLY A 83 -8.37 -10.51 15.75
N GLY A 84 -7.25 -11.12 15.36
CA GLY A 84 -7.11 -12.56 15.13
C GLY A 84 -7.44 -13.00 13.69
N ARG A 85 -7.81 -12.08 12.79
CA ARG A 85 -8.08 -12.40 11.37
C ARG A 85 -6.81 -12.23 10.52
N SER A 86 -6.69 -13.01 9.45
CA SER A 86 -5.64 -12.84 8.44
C SER A 86 -5.91 -11.61 7.55
N LYS A 87 -4.88 -11.10 6.88
CA LYS A 87 -5.04 -9.99 5.92
C LYS A 87 -6.01 -10.34 4.78
N ILE A 88 -5.99 -11.58 4.31
CA ILE A 88 -6.92 -12.03 3.25
C ILE A 88 -8.38 -11.96 3.69
N GLN A 89 -8.71 -12.32 4.95
CA GLN A 89 -10.07 -12.22 5.46
C GLN A 89 -10.54 -10.76 5.53
N ILE A 90 -9.68 -9.85 6.01
CA ILE A 90 -9.97 -8.41 6.05
C ILE A 90 -10.15 -7.86 4.63
N TYR A 91 -9.26 -8.24 3.71
CA TYR A 91 -9.31 -7.83 2.32
C TYR A 91 -10.60 -8.28 1.62
N GLN A 92 -11.01 -9.54 1.81
CA GLN A 92 -12.24 -10.08 1.21
C GLN A 92 -13.51 -9.39 1.73
N ASP A 93 -13.59 -9.12 3.03
CA ASP A 93 -14.71 -8.39 3.63
C ASP A 93 -14.78 -6.96 3.08
N TRP A 94 -13.62 -6.29 3.01
CA TRP A 94 -13.52 -4.95 2.43
C TRP A 94 -13.88 -4.94 0.93
N LEU A 95 -13.41 -5.91 0.16
CA LEU A 95 -13.73 -6.04 -1.26
C LEU A 95 -15.24 -6.18 -1.47
N THR A 96 -15.88 -7.04 -0.67
CA THR A 96 -17.34 -7.27 -0.71
C THR A 96 -18.12 -5.99 -0.37
N THR A 97 -17.68 -5.25 0.65
CA THR A 97 -18.40 -4.05 1.11
C THR A 97 -18.14 -2.83 0.23
N SER A 98 -16.95 -2.70 -0.35
CA SER A 98 -16.58 -1.58 -1.22
C SER A 98 -17.17 -1.67 -2.62
N GLY A 99 -17.45 -2.89 -3.11
CA GLY A 99 -17.92 -3.15 -4.47
C GLY A 99 -16.91 -2.83 -5.56
N ILE A 100 -15.62 -2.65 -5.21
CA ILE A 100 -14.56 -2.33 -6.18
C ILE A 100 -14.22 -3.58 -6.97
N PRO A 101 -14.15 -3.51 -8.32
CA PRO A 101 -13.64 -4.60 -9.13
C PRO A 101 -12.19 -4.90 -8.79
N GLU A 102 -11.87 -6.17 -8.53
CA GLU A 102 -10.55 -6.57 -8.05
C GLU A 102 -9.43 -6.29 -9.06
N GLU A 103 -9.73 -6.33 -10.35
CA GLU A 103 -8.82 -5.96 -11.45
C GLU A 103 -8.41 -4.48 -11.44
N ASN A 104 -9.14 -3.64 -10.72
CA ASN A 104 -8.81 -2.22 -10.55
C ASN A 104 -7.94 -1.94 -9.32
N ILE A 105 -7.50 -2.99 -8.61
CA ILE A 105 -6.74 -2.88 -7.37
C ILE A 105 -5.27 -3.17 -7.62
N LEU A 106 -4.40 -2.25 -7.18
CA LEU A 106 -3.00 -2.49 -6.95
C LEU A 106 -2.80 -2.74 -5.45
N TYR A 107 -2.25 -3.91 -5.10
CA TYR A 107 -1.87 -4.27 -3.74
C TYR A 107 -0.35 -4.27 -3.60
N MET A 108 0.19 -3.62 -2.56
CA MET A 108 1.61 -3.69 -2.22
C MET A 108 1.78 -4.28 -0.82
N GLY A 109 2.50 -5.39 -0.75
CA GLY A 109 2.93 -6.08 0.45
C GLY A 109 4.41 -6.45 0.36
N ASP A 110 5.02 -6.85 1.47
CA ASP A 110 6.45 -7.19 1.53
C ASP A 110 6.75 -8.53 2.19
N ASP A 111 5.80 -9.11 2.94
CA ASP A 111 6.06 -10.33 3.71
C ASP A 111 4.87 -11.30 3.67
N LEU A 112 5.07 -12.50 4.22
CA LEU A 112 4.15 -13.64 4.18
C LEU A 112 2.69 -13.33 4.56
N PRO A 113 2.37 -12.40 5.48
CA PRO A 113 0.98 -12.02 5.76
C PRO A 113 0.23 -11.44 4.55
N ASP A 114 0.94 -10.95 3.53
CA ASP A 114 0.38 -10.37 2.30
C ASP A 114 0.17 -11.42 1.19
N TYR A 115 0.85 -12.56 1.32
CA TYR A 115 0.97 -13.56 0.27
C TYR A 115 -0.39 -13.98 -0.31
N GLU A 116 -1.36 -14.32 0.55
CA GLU A 116 -2.68 -14.82 0.12
C GLU A 116 -3.49 -13.78 -0.66
N VAL A 117 -3.30 -12.50 -0.40
CA VAL A 117 -3.89 -11.42 -1.21
C VAL A 117 -3.16 -11.28 -2.53
N MET A 118 -1.82 -11.33 -2.50
CA MET A 118 -0.98 -11.04 -3.66
C MET A 118 -1.02 -12.12 -4.75
N ILE A 119 -1.29 -13.39 -4.40
CA ILE A 119 -1.46 -14.47 -5.38
C ILE A 119 -2.80 -14.44 -6.12
N ARG A 120 -3.74 -13.57 -5.73
CA ARG A 120 -5.04 -13.46 -6.41
C ARG A 120 -4.84 -12.98 -7.85
N PRO A 121 -5.41 -13.69 -8.85
CA PRO A 121 -5.07 -13.46 -10.26
C PRO A 121 -5.49 -12.08 -10.78
N ALA A 122 -6.58 -11.50 -10.24
CA ALA A 122 -7.10 -10.21 -10.67
C ALA A 122 -6.31 -9.04 -10.06
N VAL A 123 -5.71 -9.21 -8.87
CA VAL A 123 -4.94 -8.16 -8.20
C VAL A 123 -3.65 -7.85 -8.96
N LEU A 124 -3.34 -6.58 -9.15
CA LEU A 124 -2.01 -6.15 -9.53
C LEU A 124 -1.10 -6.16 -8.29
N SER A 125 -0.46 -7.32 -8.04
CA SER A 125 0.45 -7.49 -6.91
C SER A 125 1.78 -6.78 -7.15
N THR A 126 2.21 -6.00 -6.16
CA THR A 126 3.46 -5.23 -6.20
C THR A 126 4.20 -5.38 -4.87
N CYS A 127 5.52 -5.15 -4.88
CA CYS A 127 6.30 -5.15 -3.64
C CYS A 127 7.49 -4.18 -3.71
N PRO A 128 8.05 -3.76 -2.57
CA PRO A 128 9.34 -3.08 -2.50
C PRO A 128 10.49 -3.96 -2.96
N ALA A 129 11.64 -3.36 -3.30
CA ALA A 129 12.84 -4.08 -3.74
C ALA A 129 13.43 -5.01 -2.67
N ASP A 130 13.12 -4.79 -1.42
CA ASP A 130 13.62 -5.54 -0.25
C ASP A 130 12.54 -6.38 0.45
N ALA A 131 11.46 -6.73 -0.26
CA ALA A 131 10.48 -7.71 0.19
C ALA A 131 11.14 -9.09 0.39
N CYS A 132 10.48 -9.98 1.14
CA CYS A 132 10.98 -11.35 1.29
C CYS A 132 10.95 -12.14 -0.03
N ASP A 133 11.76 -13.18 -0.13
CA ASP A 133 11.95 -13.95 -1.37
C ASP A 133 10.64 -14.52 -1.93
N GLU A 134 9.74 -14.97 -1.06
CA GLU A 134 8.44 -15.52 -1.43
C GLU A 134 7.55 -14.47 -2.08
N ILE A 135 7.60 -13.23 -1.61
CA ILE A 135 6.84 -12.10 -2.17
C ILE A 135 7.47 -11.64 -3.48
N LEU A 136 8.80 -11.53 -3.53
CA LEU A 136 9.52 -11.20 -4.76
C LEU A 136 9.19 -12.20 -5.89
N ALA A 137 9.03 -13.48 -5.55
CA ALA A 137 8.73 -14.54 -6.53
C ALA A 137 7.34 -14.44 -7.17
N ILE A 138 6.35 -13.82 -6.49
CA ILE A 138 4.95 -13.75 -6.95
C ILE A 138 4.51 -12.35 -7.39
N ALA A 139 5.26 -11.31 -7.05
CA ALA A 139 4.90 -9.95 -7.39
C ALA A 139 4.91 -9.73 -8.91
N LYS A 140 3.82 -9.15 -9.42
CA LYS A 140 3.71 -8.77 -10.84
C LYS A 140 4.54 -7.53 -11.18
N TYR A 141 4.82 -6.69 -10.18
CA TYR A 141 5.74 -5.55 -10.30
C TYR A 141 6.55 -5.41 -9.02
N ILE A 142 7.86 -5.34 -9.16
CA ILE A 142 8.80 -5.07 -8.08
C ILE A 142 9.28 -3.63 -8.25
N SER A 143 9.05 -2.80 -7.24
CA SER A 143 9.59 -1.43 -7.21
C SER A 143 11.12 -1.47 -7.19
N SER A 144 11.76 -0.52 -7.85
CA SER A 144 13.21 -0.31 -7.70
C SER A 144 13.60 0.32 -6.36
N GLN A 145 12.59 0.79 -5.60
CA GLN A 145 12.76 1.43 -4.31
C GLN A 145 12.44 0.45 -3.17
N LYS A 146 13.14 0.60 -2.06
CA LYS A 146 12.88 -0.16 -0.83
C LYS A 146 11.65 0.36 -0.08
N GLY A 147 11.12 -0.48 0.82
CA GLY A 147 10.08 -0.08 1.75
C GLY A 147 10.48 1.12 2.59
N GLY A 148 9.56 2.08 2.78
CA GLY A 148 9.84 3.35 3.47
C GLY A 148 10.89 4.24 2.81
N LYS A 149 11.28 3.97 1.56
CA LYS A 149 12.30 4.74 0.81
C LYS A 149 11.81 5.17 -0.57
N GLY A 150 10.50 5.17 -0.80
CA GLY A 150 9.92 5.62 -2.06
C GLY A 150 9.17 4.54 -2.86
N ALA A 151 9.05 3.32 -2.35
CA ALA A 151 8.35 2.24 -3.04
C ALA A 151 6.86 2.54 -3.27
N VAL A 152 6.18 3.11 -2.27
CA VAL A 152 4.78 3.54 -2.39
C VAL A 152 4.66 4.64 -3.44
N ARG A 153 5.55 5.63 -3.42
CA ARG A 153 5.57 6.68 -4.43
C ARG A 153 5.78 6.12 -5.83
N ASP A 154 6.71 5.17 -5.99
CA ASP A 154 7.00 4.57 -7.29
C ASP A 154 5.74 3.99 -7.93
N VAL A 155 5.00 3.12 -7.24
CA VAL A 155 3.81 2.48 -7.83
C VAL A 155 2.68 3.47 -8.09
N ILE A 156 2.50 4.48 -7.23
CA ILE A 156 1.53 5.57 -7.47
C ILE A 156 1.92 6.35 -8.73
N GLU A 157 3.19 6.71 -8.87
CA GLU A 157 3.69 7.39 -10.08
C GLU A 157 3.48 6.56 -11.34
N GLN A 158 3.79 5.24 -11.31
CA GLN A 158 3.58 4.36 -12.46
C GLN A 158 2.12 4.38 -12.93
N VAL A 159 1.17 4.23 -12.01
CA VAL A 159 -0.27 4.27 -12.31
C VAL A 159 -0.67 5.63 -12.87
N MET A 160 -0.35 6.71 -12.16
CA MET A 160 -0.77 8.07 -12.56
C MET A 160 -0.10 8.54 -13.85
N ARG A 161 1.18 8.13 -14.09
CA ARG A 161 1.87 8.43 -15.36
C ARG A 161 1.27 7.65 -16.52
N ALA A 162 0.89 6.38 -16.33
CA ALA A 162 0.23 5.57 -17.36
C ALA A 162 -1.08 6.21 -17.85
N LYS A 163 -1.76 6.96 -16.96
CA LYS A 163 -2.99 7.72 -17.26
C LYS A 163 -2.73 9.19 -17.62
N GLY A 164 -1.47 9.65 -17.56
CA GLY A 164 -1.12 11.05 -17.81
C GLY A 164 -1.58 12.01 -16.71
N GLU A 165 -1.73 11.55 -15.46
CA GLU A 165 -2.31 12.32 -14.34
C GLU A 165 -1.26 12.82 -13.33
N TRP A 166 -0.06 12.24 -13.28
CA TRP A 166 0.94 12.55 -12.26
C TRP A 166 1.34 14.02 -12.16
N MET A 167 1.53 14.68 -13.30
CA MET A 167 1.94 16.10 -13.36
C MET A 167 0.78 17.07 -13.64
N LYS A 168 -0.47 16.61 -13.54
CA LYS A 168 -1.62 17.49 -13.62
C LYS A 168 -1.83 18.15 -12.26
N PHE A 169 -1.69 19.45 -12.20
CA PHE A 169 -2.03 20.28 -11.06
C PHE A 169 -3.32 21.05 -11.41
N GLU A 170 -4.27 21.07 -10.47
CA GLU A 170 -5.42 21.98 -10.59
C GLU A 170 -4.89 23.41 -10.61
N GLN A 171 -5.33 24.19 -11.61
CA GLN A 171 -4.99 25.61 -11.74
C GLN A 171 -5.90 26.43 -10.83
#